data_fe496ff43c455d15f343d72adf7eb8a9
#
_entry.id   fe496ff43c455d15f343d72adf7eb8a9
#
_cell.length_a   1.000
_cell.length_b   1.000
_cell.length_c   1.000
_cell.angle_alpha   90.00
_cell.angle_beta   90.00
_cell.angle_gamma   90.00
#
_symmetry.space_group_name_H-M   'P 1'
#
loop_
_entity.id
_entity.type
_entity.pdbx_description
1 polymer ?
#
loop_
_entity_poly.entity_id
_entity_poly.type
_entity_poly.pdbx_seq_one_letter_code
_entity_poly.pdbx_strand_id
1 'polypeptide(L)'
;MKETLLIGDHILVNKFIYGLKIPYLRKNIIPIKKPNRGDIVVFKYPVDPNKDFIKRVIGIPGDVIEIRDKKLYVNQNRVNHAYGVHTDPRILPAHIRPRDNFGPITVPENSLFVMGDNRDESFDSRFWGFVDLKAVNGKAFIIYWSWDKQNFGVRWNRLGKILR
;
A
#
# COMPACT_ATOMS: atom_id res chain seq x y z
N MET A 1 -6.36 3.66 1.97
CA MET A 1 -5.77 3.58 3.34
C MET A 1 -6.71 4.15 4.42
N LYS A 2 -7.98 4.46 4.09
CA LYS A 2 -8.98 4.82 5.12
C LYS A 2 -8.93 3.76 6.24
N GLU A 3 -9.21 4.06 7.45
CA GLU A 3 -9.01 3.30 8.69
C GLU A 3 -7.59 3.43 9.27
N THR A 4 -6.54 3.21 8.51
CA THR A 4 -5.15 3.43 8.98
C THR A 4 -4.75 4.90 8.88
N LEU A 5 -5.10 5.56 7.76
CA LEU A 5 -4.85 6.97 7.49
C LEU A 5 -6.16 7.70 7.22
N LEU A 6 -6.41 8.77 7.94
CA LEU A 6 -7.58 9.63 7.78
C LEU A 6 -7.24 10.85 6.91
N ILE A 7 -8.27 11.43 6.29
CA ILE A 7 -8.12 12.71 5.59
C ILE A 7 -7.74 13.78 6.65
N GLY A 8 -6.63 14.49 6.39
CA GLY A 8 -6.05 15.45 7.32
C GLY A 8 -4.88 14.91 8.14
N ASP A 9 -4.51 13.62 7.98
CA ASP A 9 -3.25 13.11 8.51
C ASP A 9 -2.08 13.57 7.65
N HIS A 10 -1.02 14.04 8.30
CA HIS A 10 0.27 14.33 7.72
C HIS A 10 1.27 13.29 8.19
N ILE A 11 1.97 12.68 7.25
CA ILE A 11 2.86 11.54 7.50
C ILE A 11 4.31 11.86 7.18
N LEU A 12 5.22 11.31 7.96
CA LEU A 12 6.63 11.28 7.59
C LEU A 12 6.93 10.04 6.74
N VAL A 13 7.67 10.28 5.66
CA VAL A 13 8.09 9.24 4.72
C VAL A 13 9.61 9.16 4.70
N ASN A 14 10.14 8.00 5.08
CA ASN A 14 11.57 7.74 4.96
C ASN A 14 11.91 7.38 3.50
N LYS A 15 12.48 8.34 2.79
CA LYS A 15 12.88 8.19 1.38
C LYS A 15 14.22 7.45 1.21
N PHE A 16 15.02 7.39 2.27
CA PHE A 16 16.38 6.82 2.22
C PHE A 16 16.40 5.30 2.45
N ILE A 17 15.33 4.75 3.05
CA ILE A 17 15.29 3.33 3.45
C ILE A 17 15.44 2.36 2.27
N TYR A 18 14.96 2.77 1.08
CA TYR A 18 14.99 1.95 -0.13
C TYR A 18 16.07 2.37 -1.13
N GLY A 19 17.00 3.27 -0.70
CA GLY A 19 18.14 3.73 -1.49
C GLY A 19 18.11 5.24 -1.76
N LEU A 20 19.29 5.82 -1.95
CA LEU A 20 19.47 7.22 -2.32
C LEU A 20 19.25 7.40 -3.82
N LYS A 21 18.18 8.12 -4.20
CA LYS A 21 18.02 8.65 -5.55
C LYS A 21 18.75 10.00 -5.62
N ILE A 22 19.97 10.02 -6.14
CA ILE A 22 20.67 11.29 -6.40
C ILE A 22 20.12 11.89 -7.70
N PRO A 23 19.55 13.12 -7.69
CA PRO A 23 18.88 13.72 -8.85
C PRO A 23 19.74 13.84 -10.11
N TYR A 24 21.07 13.96 -9.94
CA TYR A 24 22.05 14.16 -11.02
C TYR A 24 22.72 12.89 -11.55
N LEU A 25 22.71 11.80 -10.78
CA LEU A 25 23.23 10.51 -11.18
C LEU A 25 22.07 9.56 -11.41
N ARG A 26 21.74 9.27 -12.66
CA ARG A 26 20.68 8.33 -13.08
C ARG A 26 20.90 6.87 -12.60
N LYS A 27 21.79 6.63 -11.66
CA LYS A 27 22.09 5.33 -11.05
C LYS A 27 21.59 5.31 -9.59
N ASN A 28 20.80 4.30 -9.25
CA ASN A 28 20.51 3.98 -7.86
C ASN A 28 21.82 3.59 -7.17
N ILE A 29 22.33 4.45 -6.31
CA ILE A 29 23.51 4.16 -5.51
C ILE A 29 23.02 3.38 -4.31
N ILE A 30 23.27 2.08 -4.34
CA ILE A 30 23.10 1.09 -3.27
C ILE A 30 21.66 0.97 -2.74
N PRO A 31 20.94 -0.09 -3.08
CA PRO A 31 19.68 -0.42 -2.40
C PRO A 31 20.01 -0.82 -0.95
N ILE A 32 19.68 0.04 0.01
CA ILE A 32 19.94 -0.24 1.43
C ILE A 32 18.98 -1.32 1.93
N LYS A 33 17.73 -1.29 1.48
CA LYS A 33 16.71 -2.28 1.86
C LYS A 33 15.62 -2.38 0.79
N LYS A 34 15.07 -3.57 0.60
CA LYS A 34 13.89 -3.77 -0.24
C LYS A 34 12.62 -3.61 0.61
N PRO A 35 11.47 -3.16 0.02
CA PRO A 35 10.19 -3.19 0.70
C PRO A 35 9.82 -4.60 1.15
N ASN A 36 9.31 -4.73 2.37
CA ASN A 36 8.81 -5.98 2.93
C ASN A 36 7.29 -6.01 2.90
N ARG A 37 6.69 -7.21 2.98
CA ARG A 37 5.26 -7.36 3.21
C ARG A 37 4.86 -6.64 4.50
N GLY A 38 3.74 -5.91 4.46
CA GLY A 38 3.27 -5.09 5.57
C GLY A 38 3.75 -3.64 5.54
N ASP A 39 4.84 -3.31 4.83
CA ASP A 39 5.31 -1.93 4.72
C ASP A 39 4.26 -1.04 4.05
N ILE A 40 4.05 0.17 4.59
CA ILE A 40 3.23 1.19 3.95
C ILE A 40 4.15 2.03 3.07
N VAL A 41 3.93 1.99 1.77
CA VAL A 41 4.80 2.66 0.79
C VAL A 41 4.08 3.80 0.08
N VAL A 42 4.83 4.87 -0.16
CA VAL A 42 4.44 5.97 -1.04
C VAL A 42 5.15 5.76 -2.37
N PHE A 43 4.41 5.83 -3.47
CA PHE A 43 4.93 5.53 -4.80
C PHE A 43 4.22 6.36 -5.87
N LYS A 44 4.85 6.49 -7.03
CA LYS A 44 4.24 7.08 -8.21
C LYS A 44 3.19 6.13 -8.79
N TYR A 45 1.98 6.64 -9.02
CA TYR A 45 0.88 5.83 -9.56
C TYR A 45 1.24 5.34 -10.97
N PRO A 46 1.17 4.02 -11.25
CA PRO A 46 1.65 3.47 -12.53
C PRO A 46 0.95 4.01 -13.78
N VAL A 47 -0.33 4.38 -13.67
CA VAL A 47 -1.10 4.88 -14.81
C VAL A 47 -0.92 6.39 -15.00
N ASP A 48 -0.64 7.15 -13.90
CA ASP A 48 -0.40 8.59 -13.93
C ASP A 48 0.73 8.95 -12.94
N PRO A 49 1.99 8.98 -13.40
CA PRO A 49 3.15 9.23 -12.54
C PRO A 49 3.20 10.62 -11.88
N ASN A 50 2.30 11.53 -12.26
CA ASN A 50 2.18 12.83 -11.59
C ASN A 50 1.49 12.73 -10.22
N LYS A 51 0.83 11.59 -9.94
CA LYS A 51 0.12 11.34 -8.69
C LYS A 51 0.92 10.41 -7.79
N ASP A 52 1.01 10.77 -6.53
CA ASP A 52 1.55 9.90 -5.49
C ASP A 52 0.41 9.13 -4.81
N PHE A 53 0.60 7.82 -4.72
CA PHE A 53 -0.31 6.93 -3.99
C PHE A 53 0.37 6.36 -2.76
N ILE A 54 -0.44 6.03 -1.76
CA ILE A 54 0.01 5.34 -0.56
C ILE A 54 -0.81 4.07 -0.36
N LYS A 55 -0.12 2.94 -0.25
CA LYS A 55 -0.72 1.60 -0.06
C LYS A 55 0.18 0.74 0.81
N ARG A 56 -0.35 -0.40 1.26
CA ARG A 56 0.40 -1.43 1.97
C ARG A 56 0.93 -2.49 1.00
N VAL A 57 2.18 -2.89 1.17
CA VAL A 57 2.79 -4.00 0.43
C VAL A 57 2.16 -5.31 0.91
N ILE A 58 1.57 -6.04 -0.01
CA ILE A 58 0.96 -7.35 0.23
C ILE A 58 1.83 -8.47 -0.33
N GLY A 59 2.37 -8.26 -1.53
CA GLY A 59 3.25 -9.20 -2.21
C GLY A 59 4.55 -8.55 -2.66
N ILE A 60 5.63 -9.30 -2.55
CA ILE A 60 6.98 -8.99 -3.04
C ILE A 60 7.30 -9.90 -4.24
N PRO A 61 8.39 -9.64 -5.01
CA PRO A 61 8.76 -10.47 -6.16
C PRO A 61 8.72 -11.97 -5.87
N GLY A 62 8.09 -12.74 -6.77
CA GLY A 62 7.93 -14.18 -6.66
C GLY A 62 6.72 -14.66 -5.85
N ASP A 63 6.03 -13.76 -5.12
CA ASP A 63 4.83 -14.16 -4.39
C ASP A 63 3.66 -14.46 -5.31
N VAL A 64 2.89 -15.48 -4.98
CA VAL A 64 1.60 -15.79 -5.59
C VAL A 64 0.49 -15.20 -4.72
N ILE A 65 -0.27 -14.26 -5.29
CA ILE A 65 -1.36 -13.56 -4.59
C ILE A 65 -2.69 -14.07 -5.09
N GLU A 66 -3.56 -14.39 -4.17
CA GLU A 66 -4.93 -14.80 -4.45
C GLU A 66 -5.89 -14.27 -3.39
N ILE A 67 -7.08 -13.88 -3.81
CA ILE A 67 -8.18 -13.47 -2.93
C ILE A 67 -9.39 -14.33 -3.26
N ARG A 68 -9.91 -15.05 -2.27
CA ARG A 68 -11.14 -15.85 -2.35
C ARG A 68 -12.10 -15.37 -1.28
N ASP A 69 -13.24 -14.90 -1.70
CA ASP A 69 -14.31 -14.41 -0.81
C ASP A 69 -13.73 -13.47 0.28
N LYS A 70 -13.02 -12.43 -0.17
CA LYS A 70 -12.35 -11.42 0.68
C LYS A 70 -11.16 -11.93 1.51
N LYS A 71 -10.89 -13.23 1.50
CA LYS A 71 -9.77 -13.83 2.22
C LYS A 71 -8.51 -13.77 1.36
N LEU A 72 -7.47 -13.14 1.90
CA LEU A 72 -6.19 -13.01 1.21
C LEU A 72 -5.33 -14.25 1.43
N TYR A 73 -4.74 -14.74 0.36
CA TYR A 73 -3.75 -15.81 0.36
C TYR A 73 -2.46 -15.31 -0.29
N VAL A 74 -1.32 -15.62 0.33
CA VAL A 74 0.01 -15.40 -0.21
C VAL A 74 0.75 -16.73 -0.20
N ASN A 75 1.19 -17.18 -1.36
CA ASN A 75 1.83 -18.50 -1.53
C ASN A 75 0.96 -19.63 -0.94
N GLN A 76 -0.33 -19.61 -1.26
CA GLN A 76 -1.38 -20.55 -0.80
C GLN A 76 -1.68 -20.49 0.72
N ASN A 77 -0.93 -19.73 1.49
CA ASN A 77 -1.16 -19.56 2.92
C ASN A 77 -2.15 -18.40 3.16
N ARG A 78 -3.22 -18.67 3.92
CA ARG A 78 -4.13 -17.62 4.34
C ARG A 78 -3.42 -16.62 5.24
N VAL A 79 -3.48 -15.35 4.87
CA VAL A 79 -2.86 -14.28 5.63
C VAL A 79 -3.92 -13.51 6.41
N ASN A 80 -3.90 -13.65 7.73
CA ASN A 80 -4.73 -12.85 8.63
C ASN A 80 -4.02 -11.53 8.92
N HIS A 81 -4.17 -10.57 8.00
CA HIS A 81 -3.66 -9.22 8.27
C HIS A 81 -4.59 -8.48 9.23
N ALA A 82 -4.05 -8.08 10.38
CA ALA A 82 -4.72 -7.22 11.35
C ALA A 82 -5.13 -5.84 10.77
N TYR A 83 -4.70 -5.53 9.54
CA TYR A 83 -4.86 -4.22 8.92
C TYR A 83 -5.95 -4.18 7.82
N GLY A 84 -6.41 -5.33 7.34
CA GLY A 84 -7.43 -5.39 6.29
C GLY A 84 -8.82 -5.22 6.87
N VAL A 85 -9.52 -4.13 6.51
CA VAL A 85 -10.90 -3.88 6.92
C VAL A 85 -11.83 -4.03 5.73
N HIS A 86 -12.96 -4.70 5.96
CA HIS A 86 -14.06 -4.83 5.02
C HIS A 86 -15.27 -4.07 5.56
N THR A 87 -15.75 -3.10 4.78
CA THR A 87 -16.88 -2.24 5.16
C THR A 87 -18.18 -2.63 4.46
N ASP A 88 -18.10 -3.41 3.38
CA ASP A 88 -19.26 -3.92 2.63
C ASP A 88 -19.41 -5.43 2.92
N PRO A 89 -20.54 -5.91 3.45
CA PRO A 89 -20.74 -7.33 3.73
C PRO A 89 -20.89 -8.20 2.46
N ARG A 90 -21.19 -7.60 1.32
CA ARG A 90 -21.40 -8.32 0.06
C ARG A 90 -20.09 -8.87 -0.49
N ILE A 91 -20.13 -10.05 -1.06
CA ILE A 91 -19.04 -10.66 -1.82
C ILE A 91 -19.37 -10.52 -3.31
N LEU A 92 -18.48 -9.84 -4.04
CA LEU A 92 -18.63 -9.61 -5.47
C LEU A 92 -17.88 -10.68 -6.27
N PRO A 93 -18.54 -11.32 -7.27
CA PRO A 93 -17.84 -12.21 -8.19
C PRO A 93 -16.75 -11.50 -8.99
N ALA A 94 -15.69 -12.22 -9.34
CA ALA A 94 -14.53 -11.66 -10.04
C ALA A 94 -14.88 -11.01 -11.40
N HIS A 95 -15.86 -11.56 -12.12
CA HIS A 95 -16.31 -11.04 -13.42
C HIS A 95 -17.05 -9.70 -13.32
N ILE A 96 -17.59 -9.36 -12.15
CA ILE A 96 -18.20 -8.04 -11.90
C ILE A 96 -17.11 -7.04 -11.48
N ARG A 97 -16.28 -7.44 -10.50
CA ARG A 97 -15.20 -6.59 -9.98
C ARG A 97 -14.17 -7.44 -9.26
N PRO A 98 -12.85 -7.26 -9.52
CA PRO A 98 -11.78 -8.05 -8.90
C PRO A 98 -11.48 -7.61 -7.45
N ARG A 99 -12.52 -7.21 -6.71
CA ARG A 99 -12.41 -6.69 -5.35
C ARG A 99 -12.27 -7.80 -4.32
N ASP A 100 -13.17 -8.78 -4.39
CA ASP A 100 -13.36 -9.81 -3.36
C ASP A 100 -12.87 -11.18 -3.80
N ASN A 101 -12.72 -11.36 -5.13
CA ASN A 101 -12.18 -12.54 -5.76
C ASN A 101 -11.18 -12.11 -6.84
N PHE A 102 -9.92 -12.54 -6.72
CA PHE A 102 -8.82 -12.11 -7.57
C PHE A 102 -7.69 -13.14 -7.62
N GLY A 103 -7.05 -13.29 -8.76
CA GLY A 103 -5.90 -14.14 -8.96
C GLY A 103 -6.28 -15.63 -9.17
N PRO A 104 -5.33 -16.58 -8.95
CA PRO A 104 -3.95 -16.34 -8.50
C PRO A 104 -3.08 -15.60 -9.52
N ILE A 105 -2.18 -14.74 -9.03
CA ILE A 105 -1.24 -14.00 -9.87
C ILE A 105 0.13 -13.95 -9.20
N THR A 106 1.20 -14.19 -9.98
CA THR A 106 2.58 -14.10 -9.48
C THR A 106 3.10 -12.67 -9.59
N VAL A 107 3.67 -12.14 -8.51
CA VAL A 107 4.31 -10.82 -8.51
C VAL A 107 5.61 -10.88 -9.32
N PRO A 108 5.74 -10.10 -10.40
CA PRO A 108 6.94 -10.09 -11.23
C PRO A 108 8.18 -9.61 -10.48
N GLU A 109 9.36 -9.95 -11.04
CA GLU A 109 10.61 -9.38 -10.58
C GLU A 109 10.57 -7.83 -10.63
N ASN A 110 11.20 -7.21 -9.63
CA ASN A 110 11.25 -5.76 -9.46
C ASN A 110 9.89 -5.07 -9.28
N SER A 111 8.85 -5.81 -8.91
CA SER A 111 7.49 -5.30 -8.73
C SER A 111 6.95 -5.59 -7.34
N LEU A 112 5.93 -4.83 -6.94
CA LEU A 112 5.18 -5.03 -5.71
C LEU A 112 3.69 -5.17 -6.02
N PHE A 113 3.01 -6.00 -5.25
CA PHE A 113 1.55 -6.01 -5.19
C PHE A 113 1.11 -5.28 -3.94
N VAL A 114 0.34 -4.22 -4.10
CA VAL A 114 -0.04 -3.34 -2.99
C VAL A 114 -1.56 -3.21 -2.86
N MET A 115 -2.06 -3.12 -1.64
CA MET A 115 -3.49 -2.94 -1.37
C MET A 115 -3.73 -1.84 -0.34
N GLY A 116 -4.90 -1.23 -0.40
CA GLY A 116 -5.35 -0.34 0.68
C GLY A 116 -5.94 -1.12 1.84
N ASP A 117 -5.81 -0.58 3.06
CA ASP A 117 -6.29 -1.25 4.27
C ASP A 117 -7.83 -1.35 4.31
N ASN A 118 -8.57 -0.31 3.85
CA ASN A 118 -9.98 -0.50 3.53
C ASN A 118 -10.10 -1.24 2.19
N ARG A 119 -10.28 -2.56 2.25
CA ARG A 119 -10.27 -3.47 1.11
C ARG A 119 -11.38 -3.21 0.11
N ASP A 120 -12.53 -2.78 0.59
CA ASP A 120 -13.72 -2.61 -0.24
C ASP A 120 -13.73 -1.26 -0.96
N GLU A 121 -13.08 -0.24 -0.40
CA GLU A 121 -13.03 1.12 -0.97
C GLU A 121 -11.65 1.50 -1.53
N SER A 122 -10.76 0.53 -1.73
CA SER A 122 -9.44 0.79 -2.27
C SER A 122 -9.36 0.53 -3.78
N PHE A 123 -8.87 1.51 -4.51
CA PHE A 123 -8.40 1.34 -5.88
C PHE A 123 -6.90 1.07 -5.83
N ASP A 124 -6.49 -0.20 -6.05
CA ASP A 124 -5.15 -0.71 -5.80
C ASP A 124 -4.73 -1.76 -6.83
N SER A 125 -3.70 -2.56 -6.56
CA SER A 125 -3.12 -3.53 -7.49
C SER A 125 -4.11 -4.54 -8.07
N ARG A 126 -5.24 -4.78 -7.42
CA ARG A 126 -6.31 -5.61 -7.96
C ARG A 126 -6.93 -5.04 -9.25
N PHE A 127 -6.80 -3.73 -9.46
CA PHE A 127 -7.44 -3.01 -10.56
C PHE A 127 -6.45 -2.54 -11.63
N TRP A 128 -5.25 -2.10 -11.22
CA TRP A 128 -4.27 -1.50 -12.13
C TRP A 128 -2.93 -2.27 -12.19
N GLY A 129 -2.80 -3.40 -11.47
CA GLY A 129 -1.63 -4.26 -11.54
C GLY A 129 -0.52 -3.91 -10.55
N PHE A 130 0.73 -4.04 -10.99
CA PHE A 130 1.90 -3.98 -10.12
C PHE A 130 2.53 -2.60 -10.05
N VAL A 131 3.28 -2.35 -8.96
CA VAL A 131 4.12 -1.15 -8.78
C VAL A 131 5.58 -1.54 -9.01
N ASP A 132 6.26 -0.88 -9.93
CA ASP A 132 7.72 -1.03 -10.10
C ASP A 132 8.44 -0.53 -8.83
N LEU A 133 9.43 -1.27 -8.34
CA LEU A 133 10.26 -0.87 -7.21
C LEU A 133 10.90 0.51 -7.40
N LYS A 134 11.23 0.88 -8.65
CA LYS A 134 11.78 2.19 -8.99
C LYS A 134 10.78 3.34 -8.78
N ALA A 135 9.47 3.03 -8.84
CA ALA A 135 8.41 4.01 -8.60
C ALA A 135 8.19 4.29 -7.11
N VAL A 136 8.74 3.46 -6.22
CA VAL A 136 8.59 3.63 -4.77
C VAL A 136 9.44 4.82 -4.30
N ASN A 137 8.77 5.79 -3.67
CA ASN A 137 9.41 7.00 -3.14
C ASN A 137 9.94 6.82 -1.71
N GLY A 138 9.34 5.93 -0.92
CA GLY A 138 9.76 5.66 0.45
C GLY A 138 8.71 4.94 1.29
N LYS A 139 9.07 4.69 2.57
CA LYS A 139 8.22 4.05 3.57
C LYS A 139 7.59 5.11 4.48
N ALA A 140 6.27 5.10 4.59
CA ALA A 140 5.55 5.89 5.59
C ALA A 140 5.69 5.20 6.96
N PHE A 141 6.01 5.95 8.01
CA PHE A 141 6.30 5.34 9.30
C PHE A 141 5.66 6.01 10.52
N ILE A 142 5.27 7.30 10.43
CA ILE A 142 4.65 8.03 11.55
C ILE A 142 3.68 9.10 11.06
N ILE A 143 2.61 9.32 11.81
CA ILE A 143 1.72 10.49 11.66
C ILE A 143 2.26 11.57 12.58
N TYR A 144 2.73 12.69 12.01
CA TYR A 144 3.26 13.80 12.82
C TYR A 144 2.25 14.90 13.06
N TRP A 145 1.18 14.99 12.27
CA TRP A 145 0.08 15.92 12.43
C TRP A 145 -1.22 15.32 11.91
N SER A 146 -2.34 15.66 12.54
CA SER A 146 -3.68 15.24 12.11
C SER A 146 -4.71 16.33 12.39
N TRP A 147 -5.37 16.81 11.34
CA TRP A 147 -6.39 17.84 11.41
C TRP A 147 -7.77 17.28 11.06
N ASP A 148 -8.76 17.56 11.93
CA ASP A 148 -10.15 17.23 11.66
C ASP A 148 -10.86 18.45 11.05
N LYS A 149 -11.19 18.35 9.76
CA LYS A 149 -11.93 19.41 9.07
C LYS A 149 -13.40 19.52 9.51
N GLN A 150 -13.99 18.42 9.97
CA GLN A 150 -15.40 18.39 10.36
C GLN A 150 -15.61 19.04 11.75
N ASN A 151 -14.71 18.76 12.67
CA ASN A 151 -14.77 19.26 14.04
C ASN A 151 -13.82 20.45 14.28
N PHE A 152 -13.18 20.98 13.25
CA PHE A 152 -12.23 22.11 13.33
C PHE A 152 -11.21 21.97 14.46
N GLY A 153 -10.55 20.81 14.56
CA GLY A 153 -9.63 20.53 15.66
C GLY A 153 -8.48 19.59 15.30
N VAL A 154 -7.47 19.56 16.18
CA VAL A 154 -6.35 18.63 16.10
C VAL A 154 -6.77 17.29 16.68
N ARG A 155 -6.51 16.19 15.97
CA ARG A 155 -6.70 14.82 16.47
C ARG A 155 -5.47 14.41 17.27
N TRP A 156 -5.38 14.83 18.52
CA TRP A 156 -4.24 14.61 19.41
C TRP A 156 -3.86 13.13 19.56
N ASN A 157 -4.84 12.23 19.58
CA ASN A 157 -4.66 10.79 19.70
C ASN A 157 -3.98 10.13 18.48
N ARG A 158 -3.77 10.89 17.41
CA ARG A 158 -3.11 10.41 16.19
C ARG A 158 -1.68 10.91 16.05
N LEU A 159 -1.28 11.91 16.82
CA LEU A 159 0.09 12.44 16.79
C LEU A 159 1.07 11.40 17.35
N GLY A 160 2.17 11.20 16.63
CA GLY A 160 3.19 10.20 17.00
C GLY A 160 2.78 8.76 16.74
N LYS A 161 1.61 8.51 16.11
CA LYS A 161 1.16 7.14 15.80
C LYS A 161 2.09 6.51 14.76
N ILE A 162 2.74 5.42 15.17
CA ILE A 162 3.62 4.64 14.28
C ILE A 162 2.75 3.82 13.32
N LEU A 163 3.08 3.88 12.03
CA LEU A 163 2.44 3.13 10.97
C LEU A 163 3.17 1.77 10.83
N ARG A 164 2.45 0.71 11.16
CA ARG A 164 2.95 -0.68 11.06
C ARG A 164 2.10 -1.48 10.09
#